data_fc6e0255eecbc74f267c09928a3e1653
#
_entry.id   fc6e0255eecbc74f267c09928a3e1653
#
_cell.length_a   1.000
_cell.length_b   1.000
_cell.length_c   1.000
_cell.angle_alpha   90.00
_cell.angle_beta   90.00
_cell.angle_gamma   90.00
#
_symmetry.space_group_name_H-M   'P 1'
#
loop_
_entity.id
_entity.type
_entity.pdbx_description
1 polymer ?
#
loop_
_entity_poly.entity_id
_entity_poly.type
_entity_poly.pdbx_seq_one_letter_code
_entity_poly.pdbx_strand_id
1 'polypeptide(L)'
;MASRIVEFFGYSPEDRSPAAIAARRDLQCPFLGRQCVKTLSDGLISGACTLKPSKAGPVICCPIRLYSNNYEILRDVARISFGPVIPLVSGNAITEQTGECVAVFGKGWGKELRLPTRGTSGAYFVDWVLAHVSATGELINFVAVEVQSIDTTGNYRLERDTYLKEEAFSGKSTAGFNWENVNKRILPQIIYKGHVLRQEPLCQKGLFFVCPTPVYNKISERLGGGLRPYPLQPGALTLMWYDIGESVPAGDIRTLVSVGQFTTTIDQVALAFTAPSNLPPAQVYENAIRASLERR
;
A
#
# COMPACT_ATOMS: atom_id res chain seq x y z
N MET A 1 -18.61 -5.07 -10.02
CA MET A 1 -19.43 -4.05 -9.29
C MET A 1 -18.87 -2.69 -9.65
N ALA A 2 -19.73 -1.76 -10.03
CA ALA A 2 -19.31 -0.41 -10.38
C ALA A 2 -18.81 0.35 -9.14
N SER A 3 -17.70 1.04 -9.26
CA SER A 3 -17.15 1.91 -8.20
C SER A 3 -17.15 3.35 -8.68
N ARG A 4 -17.24 4.30 -7.73
CA ARG A 4 -17.18 5.74 -7.95
C ARG A 4 -15.92 6.35 -7.35
N ILE A 5 -15.40 7.40 -7.95
CA ILE A 5 -14.33 8.20 -7.37
C ILE A 5 -14.92 8.96 -6.16
N VAL A 6 -14.28 8.82 -5.00
CA VAL A 6 -14.67 9.53 -3.76
C VAL A 6 -13.55 10.42 -3.21
N GLU A 7 -12.33 10.26 -3.73
CA GLU A 7 -11.24 11.24 -3.60
C GLU A 7 -10.57 11.43 -4.96
N PHE A 8 -10.51 12.67 -5.41
CA PHE A 8 -9.93 13.10 -6.67
C PHE A 8 -8.91 14.19 -6.44
N PHE A 9 -7.65 13.91 -6.73
CA PHE A 9 -6.49 14.71 -6.32
C PHE A 9 -6.51 15.05 -4.81
N GLY A 10 -6.91 14.09 -3.97
CA GLY A 10 -6.96 14.22 -2.51
C GLY A 10 -8.24 14.82 -1.94
N TYR A 11 -9.07 15.45 -2.75
CA TYR A 11 -10.29 16.14 -2.32
C TYR A 11 -11.55 15.37 -2.70
N SER A 12 -12.70 15.74 -2.11
CA SER A 12 -14.01 15.28 -2.62
C SER A 12 -14.18 15.71 -4.08
N PRO A 13 -14.72 14.85 -4.97
CA PRO A 13 -15.01 15.23 -6.35
C PRO A 13 -15.95 16.45 -6.49
N GLU A 14 -16.84 16.65 -5.53
CA GLU A 14 -17.77 17.78 -5.48
C GLU A 14 -17.18 19.04 -4.83
N ASP A 15 -15.97 18.96 -4.28
CA ASP A 15 -15.30 20.12 -3.66
C ASP A 15 -14.97 21.17 -4.71
N ARG A 16 -15.45 22.40 -4.47
CA ARG A 16 -15.25 23.59 -5.34
C ARG A 16 -14.39 24.65 -4.67
N SER A 17 -13.66 24.29 -3.62
CA SER A 17 -12.70 25.20 -2.99
C SER A 17 -11.55 25.57 -3.94
N PRO A 18 -10.91 26.71 -3.74
CA PRO A 18 -9.74 27.11 -4.54
C PRO A 18 -8.62 26.07 -4.53
N ALA A 19 -8.40 25.37 -3.40
CA ALA A 19 -7.39 24.33 -3.27
C ALA A 19 -7.72 23.10 -4.14
N ALA A 20 -8.96 22.62 -4.10
CA ALA A 20 -9.40 21.47 -4.90
C ALA A 20 -9.38 21.76 -6.40
N ILE A 21 -9.85 22.97 -6.81
CA ILE A 21 -9.82 23.44 -8.21
C ILE A 21 -8.37 23.53 -8.71
N ALA A 22 -7.47 24.16 -7.94
CA ALA A 22 -6.06 24.26 -8.30
C ALA A 22 -5.40 22.88 -8.45
N ALA A 23 -5.64 21.95 -7.51
CA ALA A 23 -5.10 20.59 -7.59
C ALA A 23 -5.53 19.85 -8.87
N ARG A 24 -6.78 20.01 -9.32
CA ARG A 24 -7.30 19.41 -10.57
C ARG A 24 -6.75 20.09 -11.81
N ARG A 25 -6.76 21.43 -11.86
CA ARG A 25 -6.24 22.22 -12.99
C ARG A 25 -4.77 21.91 -13.26
N ASP A 26 -3.96 21.86 -12.19
CA ASP A 26 -2.52 21.71 -12.28
C ASP A 26 -2.10 20.23 -12.16
N LEU A 27 -3.07 19.29 -12.08
CA LEU A 27 -2.87 17.85 -11.90
C LEU A 27 -1.93 17.52 -10.73
N GLN A 28 -2.03 18.28 -9.64
CA GLN A 28 -1.15 18.20 -8.48
C GLN A 28 -1.59 17.11 -7.50
N CYS A 29 -0.61 16.37 -7.00
CA CYS A 29 -0.81 15.42 -5.91
C CYS A 29 -0.51 16.11 -4.57
N PRO A 30 -1.50 16.32 -3.69
CA PRO A 30 -1.27 17.01 -2.42
C PRO A 30 -0.38 16.21 -1.46
N PHE A 31 -0.28 14.89 -1.65
CA PHE A 31 0.54 13.99 -0.82
C PHE A 31 2.03 13.99 -1.22
N LEU A 32 2.35 14.44 -2.44
CA LEU A 32 3.73 14.55 -2.95
C LEU A 32 4.20 15.99 -3.10
N GLY A 33 3.29 16.96 -3.05
CA GLY A 33 3.61 18.38 -3.34
C GLY A 33 4.06 18.63 -4.78
N ARG A 34 3.75 17.71 -5.72
CA ARG A 34 4.12 17.77 -7.14
C ARG A 34 3.07 17.08 -8.01
N GLN A 35 3.27 17.05 -9.32
CA GLN A 35 2.35 16.40 -10.25
C GLN A 35 2.02 14.97 -9.85
N CYS A 36 0.75 14.58 -10.00
CA CYS A 36 0.26 13.22 -9.75
C CYS A 36 0.97 12.22 -10.66
N VAL A 37 1.50 11.15 -10.08
CA VAL A 37 2.27 10.12 -10.79
C VAL A 37 1.43 8.90 -11.19
N LYS A 38 0.18 8.81 -10.71
CA LYS A 38 -0.71 7.71 -11.08
C LYS A 38 -1.31 7.97 -12.47
N THR A 39 -1.14 7.02 -13.37
CA THR A 39 -1.66 7.10 -14.73
C THR A 39 -2.74 6.06 -15.01
N LEU A 40 -3.57 6.33 -16.01
CA LEU A 40 -4.43 5.36 -16.67
C LEU A 40 -3.62 4.53 -17.67
N SER A 41 -4.23 3.51 -18.28
CA SER A 41 -3.59 2.62 -19.26
C SER A 41 -3.05 3.32 -20.51
N ASP A 42 -3.57 4.51 -20.82
CA ASP A 42 -3.14 5.34 -21.96
C ASP A 42 -2.11 6.42 -21.57
N GLY A 43 -1.61 6.41 -20.34
CA GLY A 43 -0.62 7.36 -19.84
C GLY A 43 -1.19 8.67 -19.30
N LEU A 44 -2.49 8.94 -19.43
CA LEU A 44 -3.09 10.13 -18.84
C LEU A 44 -3.07 10.08 -17.31
N ILE A 45 -2.86 11.24 -16.67
CA ILE A 45 -2.90 11.35 -15.21
C ILE A 45 -4.28 10.92 -14.69
N SER A 46 -4.30 10.00 -13.75
CA SER A 46 -5.52 9.43 -13.20
C SER A 46 -6.24 10.38 -12.25
N GLY A 47 -5.56 10.96 -11.28
CA GLY A 47 -6.12 11.78 -10.22
C GLY A 47 -6.94 11.01 -9.16
N ALA A 48 -7.41 9.80 -9.45
CA ALA A 48 -8.21 9.01 -8.52
C ALA A 48 -7.34 8.44 -7.38
N CYS A 49 -7.62 8.86 -6.15
CA CYS A 49 -6.94 8.38 -4.95
C CYS A 49 -7.70 7.24 -4.28
N THR A 50 -9.03 7.36 -4.21
CA THR A 50 -9.92 6.41 -3.54
C THR A 50 -11.18 6.20 -4.38
N LEU A 51 -11.59 4.94 -4.53
CA LEU A 51 -12.83 4.54 -5.17
C LEU A 51 -13.76 3.89 -4.14
N LYS A 52 -15.08 4.08 -4.30
CA LYS A 52 -16.09 3.44 -3.47
C LYS A 52 -16.97 2.51 -4.33
N PRO A 53 -16.92 1.19 -4.08
CA PRO A 53 -17.89 0.25 -4.66
C PRO A 53 -19.30 0.54 -4.18
N SER A 54 -20.30 0.16 -4.97
CA SER A 54 -21.72 0.39 -4.66
C SER A 54 -22.21 -0.32 -3.38
N LYS A 55 -21.54 -1.41 -2.96
CA LYS A 55 -21.95 -2.26 -1.83
C LYS A 55 -20.86 -2.41 -0.77
N ALA A 56 -19.80 -1.60 -0.79
CA ALA A 56 -18.72 -1.67 0.17
C ALA A 56 -18.20 -0.28 0.55
N GLY A 57 -17.35 -0.22 1.56
CA GLY A 57 -16.65 1.00 1.96
C GLY A 57 -15.65 1.51 0.91
N PRO A 58 -15.12 2.70 1.10
CA PRO A 58 -14.09 3.26 0.24
C PRO A 58 -12.84 2.37 0.20
N VAL A 59 -12.15 2.35 -0.94
CA VAL A 59 -10.90 1.60 -1.14
C VAL A 59 -9.84 2.55 -1.68
N ILE A 60 -8.78 2.77 -0.94
CA ILE A 60 -7.61 3.51 -1.42
C ILE A 60 -6.98 2.72 -2.57
N CYS A 61 -6.99 3.29 -3.77
CA CYS A 61 -6.47 2.66 -4.99
C CYS A 61 -5.19 3.33 -5.52
N CYS A 62 -4.67 4.31 -4.80
CA CYS A 62 -3.39 4.95 -5.08
C CYS A 62 -2.46 4.78 -3.87
N PRO A 63 -1.29 4.13 -4.00
CA PRO A 63 -0.38 3.94 -2.86
C PRO A 63 0.13 5.27 -2.30
N ILE A 64 0.23 6.31 -3.13
CA ILE A 64 0.65 7.66 -2.70
C ILE A 64 -0.32 8.27 -1.69
N ARG A 65 -1.60 7.89 -1.72
CA ARG A 65 -2.59 8.34 -0.73
C ARG A 65 -2.20 7.94 0.71
N LEU A 66 -1.50 6.83 0.86
CA LEU A 66 -1.01 6.36 2.16
C LEU A 66 0.14 7.21 2.71
N TYR A 67 0.75 8.09 1.89
CA TYR A 67 1.82 9.01 2.33
C TYR A 67 1.31 10.36 2.87
N SER A 68 0.00 10.47 3.12
CA SER A 68 -0.57 11.68 3.70
C SER A 68 0.05 12.05 5.06
N ASN A 69 -0.21 13.27 5.52
CA ASN A 69 0.33 13.82 6.77
C ASN A 69 1.86 13.72 6.85
N ASN A 70 2.52 14.02 5.73
CA ASN A 70 3.96 13.99 5.62
C ASN A 70 4.55 12.62 6.03
N TYR A 71 4.06 11.54 5.39
CA TYR A 71 4.48 10.16 5.61
C TYR A 71 4.23 9.64 7.05
N GLU A 72 3.06 9.92 7.61
CA GLU A 72 2.70 9.47 8.97
C GLU A 72 2.87 7.96 9.15
N ILE A 73 2.57 7.14 8.15
CA ILE A 73 2.78 5.68 8.18
C ILE A 73 4.24 5.30 8.49
N LEU A 74 5.22 6.07 8.02
CA LEU A 74 6.63 5.79 8.30
C LEU A 74 6.99 6.17 9.74
N ARG A 75 6.36 7.22 10.31
CA ARG A 75 6.49 7.55 11.73
C ARG A 75 5.89 6.46 12.61
N ASP A 76 4.74 5.89 12.21
CA ASP A 76 4.12 4.77 12.92
C ASP A 76 5.06 3.55 12.92
N VAL A 77 5.62 3.18 11.76
CA VAL A 77 6.60 2.09 11.67
C VAL A 77 7.84 2.38 12.52
N ALA A 78 8.38 3.60 12.45
CA ALA A 78 9.57 3.97 13.24
C ALA A 78 9.29 3.87 14.75
N ARG A 79 8.13 4.37 15.20
CA ARG A 79 7.71 4.31 16.62
C ARG A 79 7.59 2.86 17.11
N ILE A 80 6.99 1.99 16.31
CA ILE A 80 6.85 0.55 16.61
C ILE A 80 8.22 -0.13 16.63
N SER A 81 9.11 0.26 15.71
CA SER A 81 10.40 -0.40 15.52
C SER A 81 11.49 0.10 16.45
N PHE A 82 11.56 1.40 16.71
CA PHE A 82 12.72 2.02 17.37
C PHE A 82 12.36 2.80 18.64
N GLY A 83 11.07 3.01 18.91
CA GLY A 83 10.58 3.78 20.05
C GLY A 83 10.06 5.17 19.68
N PRO A 84 9.46 5.90 20.63
CA PRO A 84 8.58 7.03 20.33
C PRO A 84 9.29 8.35 20.01
N VAL A 85 10.59 8.51 20.20
CA VAL A 85 11.25 9.82 20.25
C VAL A 85 12.36 10.03 19.23
N ILE A 86 12.63 9.07 18.34
CA ILE A 86 13.74 9.18 17.40
C ILE A 86 13.29 9.92 16.13
N PRO A 87 13.91 11.07 15.76
CA PRO A 87 13.49 11.84 14.60
C PRO A 87 13.76 11.10 13.29
N LEU A 88 12.83 11.22 12.31
CA LEU A 88 13.03 10.74 10.94
C LEU A 88 13.78 11.81 10.14
N VAL A 89 14.88 11.40 9.51
CA VAL A 89 15.73 12.26 8.69
C VAL A 89 15.93 11.61 7.32
N SER A 90 15.95 12.41 6.25
CA SER A 90 16.33 11.88 4.94
C SER A 90 17.72 11.25 4.99
N GLY A 91 17.87 10.02 4.46
CA GLY A 91 19.16 9.35 4.42
C GLY A 91 20.28 10.14 3.71
N ASN A 92 19.89 11.07 2.80
CA ASN A 92 20.84 11.97 2.13
C ASN A 92 21.21 13.22 2.94
N ALA A 93 20.50 13.51 4.03
CA ALA A 93 20.70 14.69 4.86
C ALA A 93 21.46 14.39 6.17
N ILE A 94 21.90 13.15 6.35
CA ILE A 94 22.64 12.75 7.55
C ILE A 94 24.06 13.32 7.49
N THR A 95 24.46 13.99 8.57
CA THR A 95 25.79 14.55 8.81
C THR A 95 26.27 14.11 10.17
N GLU A 96 27.55 14.32 10.47
CA GLU A 96 28.14 14.06 11.80
C GLU A 96 27.42 14.80 12.96
N GLN A 97 26.69 15.86 12.65
CA GLN A 97 25.96 16.68 13.62
C GLN A 97 24.49 16.26 13.79
N THR A 98 24.01 15.27 13.04
CA THR A 98 22.58 14.89 13.03
C THR A 98 22.13 14.28 14.36
N GLY A 99 23.04 13.67 15.13
CA GLY A 99 22.70 12.94 16.34
C GLY A 99 21.98 11.60 16.04
N GLU A 100 21.42 10.98 17.07
CA GLU A 100 20.66 9.74 16.91
C GLU A 100 19.37 10.00 16.11
N CYS A 101 19.14 9.21 15.04
CA CYS A 101 18.03 9.41 14.15
C CYS A 101 17.59 8.11 13.45
N VAL A 102 16.42 8.16 12.82
CA VAL A 102 15.98 7.16 11.85
C VAL A 102 16.20 7.71 10.45
N ALA A 103 17.20 7.19 9.75
CA ALA A 103 17.48 7.50 8.35
C ALA A 103 16.41 6.88 7.44
N VAL A 104 15.74 7.70 6.63
CA VAL A 104 14.73 7.26 5.69
C VAL A 104 15.32 7.15 4.30
N PHE A 105 15.16 5.98 3.67
CA PHE A 105 15.55 5.72 2.29
C PHE A 105 14.34 5.23 1.50
N GLY A 106 14.01 5.91 0.40
CA GLY A 106 12.93 5.53 -0.48
C GLY A 106 12.66 6.57 -1.55
N LYS A 107 11.72 6.27 -2.43
CA LYS A 107 11.39 7.12 -3.58
C LYS A 107 10.71 8.42 -3.14
N GLY A 108 11.39 9.54 -3.30
CA GLY A 108 10.86 10.86 -2.97
C GLY A 108 11.28 11.38 -1.58
N TRP A 109 11.86 10.55 -0.74
CA TRP A 109 12.46 10.96 0.52
C TRP A 109 13.72 10.12 0.79
N GLY A 110 14.87 10.70 0.55
CA GLY A 110 16.14 10.00 0.54
C GLY A 110 16.43 9.31 -0.81
N LYS A 111 17.42 8.44 -0.83
CA LYS A 111 17.82 7.66 -2.01
C LYS A 111 17.19 6.28 -1.94
N GLU A 112 16.53 5.85 -3.02
CA GLU A 112 16.03 4.48 -3.11
C GLU A 112 17.18 3.46 -3.04
N LEU A 113 17.07 2.49 -2.14
CA LEU A 113 18.03 1.41 -1.98
C LEU A 113 17.57 0.19 -2.77
N ARG A 114 18.48 -0.35 -3.59
CA ARG A 114 18.24 -1.56 -4.37
C ARG A 114 18.73 -2.77 -3.58
N LEU A 115 17.87 -3.78 -3.42
CA LEU A 115 18.32 -5.07 -2.91
C LEU A 115 19.21 -5.74 -3.96
N PRO A 116 20.36 -6.32 -3.55
CA PRO A 116 21.24 -7.00 -4.47
C PRO A 116 20.52 -8.18 -5.16
N THR A 117 20.80 -8.36 -6.45
CA THR A 117 20.29 -9.48 -7.23
C THR A 117 21.34 -10.57 -7.37
N ARG A 118 20.92 -11.82 -7.33
CA ARG A 118 21.76 -12.93 -7.80
C ARG A 118 21.51 -13.16 -9.30
N GLY A 119 22.54 -13.00 -10.13
CA GLY A 119 22.48 -13.27 -11.56
C GLY A 119 21.65 -12.25 -12.36
N THR A 120 20.98 -12.71 -13.42
CA THR A 120 20.19 -11.92 -14.35
C THR A 120 18.76 -11.61 -13.90
N SER A 121 18.33 -12.14 -12.76
CA SER A 121 17.01 -11.86 -12.18
C SER A 121 16.93 -10.38 -11.76
N GLY A 122 15.85 -9.71 -12.13
CA GLY A 122 15.66 -8.27 -11.94
C GLY A 122 15.97 -7.76 -10.53
N ALA A 123 16.24 -6.46 -10.40
CA ALA A 123 16.52 -5.84 -9.11
C ALA A 123 15.28 -5.85 -8.23
N TYR A 124 15.45 -6.24 -6.98
CA TYR A 124 14.41 -6.16 -5.97
C TYR A 124 14.52 -4.84 -5.21
N PHE A 125 13.37 -4.21 -4.98
CA PHE A 125 13.27 -2.99 -4.23
C PHE A 125 12.25 -3.20 -3.13
N VAL A 126 12.49 -2.56 -1.99
CA VAL A 126 11.44 -2.22 -1.03
C VAL A 126 11.13 -0.73 -1.19
N ASP A 127 9.88 -0.35 -0.94
CA ASP A 127 9.50 1.06 -1.10
C ASP A 127 10.28 1.96 -0.15
N TRP A 128 10.51 1.50 1.10
CA TRP A 128 11.25 2.25 2.12
C TRP A 128 12.13 1.37 2.97
N VAL A 129 13.27 1.92 3.38
CA VAL A 129 14.10 1.41 4.46
C VAL A 129 14.18 2.48 5.54
N LEU A 130 13.89 2.10 6.77
CA LEU A 130 14.07 2.93 7.95
C LEU A 130 15.23 2.38 8.74
N ALA A 131 16.32 3.12 8.81
CA ALA A 131 17.58 2.70 9.45
C ALA A 131 17.82 3.51 10.71
N HIS A 132 17.89 2.86 11.86
CA HIS A 132 18.27 3.47 13.13
C HIS A 132 19.77 3.71 13.15
N VAL A 133 20.16 4.95 13.25
CA VAL A 133 21.55 5.42 13.24
C VAL A 133 21.86 6.05 14.59
N SER A 134 23.00 5.63 15.19
CA SER A 134 23.46 6.17 16.46
C SER A 134 23.90 7.64 16.34
N ALA A 135 24.12 8.29 17.47
CA ALA A 135 24.69 9.64 17.51
C ALA A 135 26.12 9.72 16.91
N THR A 136 26.81 8.60 16.77
CA THR A 136 28.12 8.50 16.13
C THR A 136 28.06 8.16 14.64
N GLY A 137 26.83 8.05 14.07
CA GLY A 137 26.64 7.75 12.65
C GLY A 137 26.66 6.26 12.30
N GLU A 138 26.69 5.36 13.29
CA GLU A 138 26.71 3.91 13.07
C GLU A 138 25.32 3.35 12.86
N LEU A 139 25.16 2.42 11.91
CA LEU A 139 23.93 1.68 11.69
C LEU A 139 23.70 0.68 12.83
N ILE A 140 22.68 0.91 13.65
CA ILE A 140 22.31 0.01 14.76
C ILE A 140 21.45 -1.15 14.26
N ASN A 141 20.35 -0.85 13.60
CA ASN A 141 19.44 -1.81 12.97
C ASN A 141 18.57 -1.11 11.94
N PHE A 142 17.80 -1.86 11.18
CA PHE A 142 16.84 -1.30 10.22
C PHE A 142 15.62 -2.17 10.05
N VAL A 143 14.59 -1.61 9.45
CA VAL A 143 13.39 -2.31 8.96
C VAL A 143 13.10 -1.89 7.52
N ALA A 144 12.46 -2.78 6.79
CA ALA A 144 11.94 -2.47 5.45
C ALA A 144 10.43 -2.26 5.50
N VAL A 145 9.93 -1.37 4.64
CA VAL A 145 8.51 -1.07 4.53
C VAL A 145 8.09 -1.19 3.08
N GLU A 146 7.04 -1.96 2.85
CA GLU A 146 6.36 -2.09 1.56
C GLU A 146 4.99 -1.46 1.66
N VAL A 147 4.63 -0.59 0.72
CA VAL A 147 3.36 0.14 0.72
C VAL A 147 2.59 -0.22 -0.53
N GLN A 148 1.46 -0.89 -0.38
CA GLN A 148 0.71 -1.40 -1.51
C GLN A 148 -0.77 -1.07 -1.40
N SER A 149 -1.34 -0.48 -2.46
CA SER A 149 -2.78 -0.42 -2.68
C SER A 149 -3.22 -1.52 -3.65
N ILE A 150 -4.44 -1.43 -4.17
CA ILE A 150 -4.99 -2.38 -5.15
C ILE A 150 -5.14 -1.73 -6.52
N ASP A 151 -4.74 -2.45 -7.56
CA ASP A 151 -4.94 -2.01 -8.93
C ASP A 151 -6.43 -1.98 -9.30
N THR A 152 -6.81 -0.99 -10.09
CA THR A 152 -8.19 -0.85 -10.58
C THR A 152 -8.38 -1.60 -11.90
N THR A 153 -9.58 -2.12 -12.12
CA THR A 153 -10.05 -2.69 -13.37
C THR A 153 -11.18 -1.85 -13.94
N GLY A 154 -11.57 -2.13 -15.18
CA GLY A 154 -12.64 -1.38 -15.84
C GLY A 154 -12.25 0.06 -16.14
N ASN A 155 -13.24 0.95 -16.19
CA ASN A 155 -13.02 2.30 -16.67
C ASN A 155 -13.81 3.34 -15.84
N TYR A 156 -13.10 4.34 -15.33
CA TYR A 156 -13.64 5.55 -14.68
C TYR A 156 -13.23 6.84 -15.43
N ARG A 157 -12.81 6.74 -16.69
CA ARG A 157 -12.33 7.89 -17.49
C ARG A 157 -13.39 8.97 -17.63
N LEU A 158 -14.61 8.58 -18.00
CA LEU A 158 -15.72 9.54 -18.17
C LEU A 158 -16.00 10.30 -16.87
N GLU A 159 -15.98 9.62 -15.74
CA GLU A 159 -16.13 10.22 -14.42
C GLU A 159 -15.00 11.20 -14.12
N ARG A 160 -13.73 10.76 -14.35
CA ARG A 160 -12.55 11.61 -14.23
C ARG A 160 -12.63 12.87 -15.09
N ASP A 161 -12.95 12.71 -16.36
CA ASP A 161 -12.98 13.82 -17.33
C ASP A 161 -14.11 14.82 -17.01
N THR A 162 -15.23 14.34 -16.46
CA THR A 162 -16.31 15.17 -15.94
C THR A 162 -15.84 16.01 -14.75
N TYR A 163 -15.15 15.40 -13.79
CA TYR A 163 -14.62 16.12 -12.63
C TYR A 163 -13.51 17.13 -12.99
N LEU A 164 -12.72 16.86 -14.03
CA LEU A 164 -11.72 17.84 -14.54
C LEU A 164 -12.39 19.07 -15.18
N LYS A 165 -13.62 18.93 -15.67
CA LYS A 165 -14.42 20.05 -16.19
C LYS A 165 -15.25 20.77 -15.11
N GLU A 166 -15.05 20.40 -13.84
CA GLU A 166 -15.82 20.91 -12.70
C GLU A 166 -17.34 20.62 -12.80
N GLU A 167 -17.72 19.55 -13.51
CA GLU A 167 -19.09 19.13 -13.70
C GLU A 167 -19.47 18.01 -12.72
N ALA A 168 -20.78 17.83 -12.46
CA ALA A 168 -21.30 16.73 -11.68
C ALA A 168 -21.45 15.47 -12.54
N PHE A 169 -20.93 14.34 -12.08
CA PHE A 169 -21.05 13.07 -12.80
C PHE A 169 -22.32 12.31 -12.41
N SER A 170 -23.21 12.16 -13.37
CA SER A 170 -24.45 11.37 -13.24
C SER A 170 -24.41 10.00 -13.94
N GLY A 171 -23.30 9.69 -14.63
CA GLY A 171 -23.14 8.47 -15.42
C GLY A 171 -22.87 7.22 -14.57
N LYS A 172 -22.57 6.11 -15.27
CA LYS A 172 -22.16 4.83 -14.64
C LYS A 172 -20.67 4.60 -14.91
N SER A 173 -19.94 4.25 -13.86
CA SER A 173 -18.57 3.77 -13.96
C SER A 173 -18.56 2.25 -14.05
N THR A 174 -17.62 1.67 -14.80
CA THR A 174 -17.36 0.22 -14.82
C THR A 174 -16.15 -0.16 -13.97
N ALA A 175 -15.58 0.80 -13.25
CA ALA A 175 -14.41 0.59 -12.42
C ALA A 175 -14.65 -0.45 -11.32
N GLY A 176 -13.66 -1.29 -11.12
CA GLY A 176 -13.58 -2.30 -10.08
C GLY A 176 -12.16 -2.42 -9.57
N PHE A 177 -11.85 -3.54 -8.89
CA PHE A 177 -10.53 -3.81 -8.33
C PHE A 177 -10.01 -5.17 -8.78
N ASN A 178 -8.72 -5.24 -9.05
CA ASN A 178 -8.05 -6.48 -9.42
C ASN A 178 -7.61 -7.26 -8.17
N TRP A 179 -8.58 -7.87 -7.47
CA TRP A 179 -8.31 -8.65 -6.25
C TRP A 179 -7.42 -9.86 -6.50
N GLU A 180 -7.34 -10.36 -7.72
CA GLU A 180 -6.42 -11.43 -8.11
C GLU A 180 -4.95 -11.04 -7.88
N ASN A 181 -4.62 -9.75 -7.92
CA ASN A 181 -3.27 -9.27 -7.65
C ASN A 181 -2.79 -9.57 -6.23
N VAL A 182 -3.71 -9.76 -5.27
CA VAL A 182 -3.35 -10.21 -3.91
C VAL A 182 -2.62 -11.56 -4.00
N ASN A 183 -3.17 -12.51 -4.75
CA ASN A 183 -2.64 -13.85 -4.89
C ASN A 183 -1.45 -13.93 -5.86
N LYS A 184 -1.54 -13.20 -6.99
CA LYS A 184 -0.59 -13.33 -8.09
C LYS A 184 0.66 -12.47 -7.91
N ARG A 185 0.57 -11.39 -7.13
CA ARG A 185 1.64 -10.39 -7.04
C ARG A 185 1.98 -10.00 -5.61
N ILE A 186 1.01 -9.57 -4.81
CA ILE A 186 1.27 -9.00 -3.47
C ILE A 186 1.89 -10.07 -2.55
N LEU A 187 1.19 -11.16 -2.30
CA LEU A 187 1.67 -12.21 -1.39
C LEU A 187 3.00 -12.84 -1.83
N PRO A 188 3.20 -13.25 -3.10
CA PRO A 188 4.51 -13.76 -3.54
C PRO A 188 5.66 -12.78 -3.35
N GLN A 189 5.44 -11.47 -3.60
CA GLN A 189 6.47 -10.44 -3.40
C GLN A 189 6.80 -10.25 -1.93
N ILE A 190 5.79 -10.19 -1.04
CA ILE A 190 6.00 -10.06 0.41
C ILE A 190 6.79 -11.25 0.95
N ILE A 191 6.41 -12.47 0.56
CA ILE A 191 7.09 -13.70 0.98
C ILE A 191 8.56 -13.67 0.55
N TYR A 192 8.81 -13.37 -0.72
CA TYR A 192 10.17 -13.31 -1.25
C TYR A 192 11.02 -12.24 -0.55
N LYS A 193 10.51 -10.99 -0.47
CA LYS A 193 11.22 -9.90 0.19
C LYS A 193 11.48 -10.17 1.67
N GLY A 194 10.51 -10.79 2.36
CA GLY A 194 10.68 -11.17 3.76
C GLY A 194 11.78 -12.22 3.97
N HIS A 195 11.90 -13.21 3.08
CA HIS A 195 13.00 -14.18 3.12
C HIS A 195 14.36 -13.53 2.84
N VAL A 196 14.43 -12.58 1.89
CA VAL A 196 15.67 -11.83 1.63
C VAL A 196 16.09 -11.02 2.86
N LEU A 197 15.16 -10.26 3.43
CA LEU A 197 15.43 -9.41 4.61
C LEU A 197 15.80 -10.21 5.87
N ARG A 198 15.32 -11.44 5.99
CA ARG A 198 15.71 -12.35 7.07
C ARG A 198 17.19 -12.73 7.04
N GLN A 199 17.86 -12.62 5.88
CA GLN A 199 19.30 -12.88 5.76
C GLN A 199 20.16 -11.69 6.27
N GLU A 200 19.53 -10.53 6.54
CA GLU A 200 20.21 -9.33 6.99
C GLU A 200 20.28 -9.30 8.52
N PRO A 201 21.50 -9.43 9.13
CA PRO A 201 21.63 -9.52 10.59
C PRO A 201 21.08 -8.32 11.35
N LEU A 202 21.10 -7.13 10.73
CA LEU A 202 20.59 -5.90 11.33
C LEU A 202 19.11 -5.66 11.05
N CYS A 203 18.45 -6.47 10.21
CA CYS A 203 16.99 -6.43 10.00
C CYS A 203 16.26 -7.23 11.09
N GLN A 204 16.42 -6.82 12.34
CA GLN A 204 16.01 -7.59 13.51
C GLN A 204 14.49 -7.59 13.75
N LYS A 205 13.73 -6.72 13.09
CA LYS A 205 12.27 -6.58 13.26
C LYS A 205 11.46 -6.86 12.00
N GLY A 206 12.14 -7.30 10.94
CA GLY A 206 11.54 -7.83 9.72
C GLY A 206 10.98 -6.78 8.78
N LEU A 207 9.92 -7.18 8.05
CA LEU A 207 9.26 -6.41 7.01
C LEU A 207 7.93 -5.86 7.53
N PHE A 208 7.68 -4.59 7.28
CA PHE A 208 6.38 -3.95 7.47
C PHE A 208 5.66 -3.84 6.13
N PHE A 209 4.41 -4.26 6.09
CA PHE A 209 3.55 -4.15 4.92
C PHE A 209 2.36 -3.26 5.23
N VAL A 210 2.30 -2.10 4.57
CA VAL A 210 1.28 -1.08 4.78
C VAL A 210 0.28 -1.11 3.62
N CYS A 211 -1.00 -1.23 3.91
CA CYS A 211 -2.03 -1.32 2.89
C CYS A 211 -3.39 -0.76 3.38
N PRO A 212 -4.36 -0.54 2.48
CA PRO A 212 -5.74 -0.27 2.85
C PRO A 212 -6.41 -1.49 3.50
N THR A 213 -7.36 -1.26 4.42
CA THR A 213 -8.14 -2.33 5.09
C THR A 213 -8.71 -3.36 4.11
N PRO A 214 -9.31 -3.01 2.96
CA PRO A 214 -9.82 -4.02 2.03
C PRO A 214 -8.75 -4.93 1.44
N VAL A 215 -7.51 -4.45 1.29
CA VAL A 215 -6.37 -5.28 0.84
C VAL A 215 -5.97 -6.26 1.94
N TYR A 216 -5.85 -5.77 3.19
CA TYR A 216 -5.60 -6.62 4.35
C TYR A 216 -6.66 -7.72 4.47
N ASN A 217 -7.94 -7.38 4.34
CA ASN A 217 -9.04 -8.35 4.42
C ASN A 217 -8.92 -9.44 3.35
N LYS A 218 -8.52 -9.08 2.12
CA LYS A 218 -8.28 -10.06 1.04
C LYS A 218 -7.05 -10.93 1.29
N ILE A 219 -6.00 -10.38 1.87
CA ILE A 219 -4.83 -11.15 2.33
C ILE A 219 -5.27 -12.15 3.42
N SER A 220 -5.97 -11.69 4.43
CA SER A 220 -6.45 -12.51 5.56
C SER A 220 -7.39 -13.62 5.07
N GLU A 221 -8.34 -13.30 4.19
CA GLU A 221 -9.23 -14.27 3.55
C GLU A 221 -8.45 -15.34 2.78
N ARG A 222 -7.42 -14.95 2.03
CA ARG A 222 -6.61 -15.87 1.23
C ARG A 222 -5.74 -16.79 2.09
N LEU A 223 -5.18 -16.27 3.17
CA LEU A 223 -4.30 -17.04 4.06
C LEU A 223 -5.08 -17.88 5.08
N GLY A 224 -6.38 -17.60 5.25
CA GLY A 224 -7.21 -18.28 6.25
C GLY A 224 -6.93 -17.82 7.68
N GLY A 225 -7.72 -18.29 8.63
CA GLY A 225 -7.66 -17.86 10.05
C GLY A 225 -6.56 -18.52 10.90
N GLY A 226 -5.60 -19.23 10.29
CA GLY A 226 -4.61 -20.04 11.02
C GLY A 226 -3.32 -19.30 11.41
N LEU A 227 -3.14 -18.05 10.99
CA LEU A 227 -1.96 -17.27 11.34
C LEU A 227 -1.91 -16.95 12.83
N ARG A 228 -0.77 -17.20 13.45
CA ARG A 228 -0.54 -16.87 14.87
C ARG A 228 0.22 -15.55 15.00
N PRO A 229 -0.08 -14.75 16.04
CA PRO A 229 0.70 -13.56 16.33
C PRO A 229 2.11 -13.93 16.84
N TYR A 230 3.09 -13.12 16.44
CA TYR A 230 4.47 -13.22 16.90
C TYR A 230 5.00 -11.83 17.28
N PRO A 231 5.99 -11.76 18.17
CA PRO A 231 6.71 -10.51 18.42
C PRO A 231 7.53 -10.09 17.20
N LEU A 232 7.96 -8.84 17.18
CA LEU A 232 8.95 -8.35 16.22
C LEU A 232 10.26 -9.11 16.40
N GLN A 233 10.72 -9.75 15.34
CA GLN A 233 11.92 -10.58 15.31
C GLN A 233 12.44 -10.70 13.87
N PRO A 234 13.64 -11.24 13.62
CA PRO A 234 14.11 -11.54 12.27
C PRO A 234 13.12 -12.46 11.55
N GLY A 235 12.76 -12.08 10.32
CA GLY A 235 11.75 -12.80 9.53
C GLY A 235 10.29 -12.56 9.96
N ALA A 236 10.02 -11.59 10.84
CA ALA A 236 8.66 -11.13 11.10
C ALA A 236 8.09 -10.36 9.89
N LEU A 237 6.78 -10.47 9.71
CA LEU A 237 5.97 -9.63 8.85
C LEU A 237 4.94 -8.91 9.70
N THR A 238 4.97 -7.59 9.70
CA THR A 238 3.95 -6.77 10.35
C THR A 238 3.04 -6.17 9.28
N LEU A 239 1.78 -6.59 9.26
CA LEU A 239 0.73 -6.01 8.43
C LEU A 239 0.15 -4.81 9.18
N MET A 240 0.06 -3.66 8.52
CA MET A 240 -0.56 -2.44 9.05
C MET A 240 -1.58 -1.95 8.02
N TRP A 241 -2.81 -1.67 8.47
CA TRP A 241 -3.85 -1.27 7.54
C TRP A 241 -4.53 0.01 7.98
N TYR A 242 -4.87 0.79 6.96
CA TYR A 242 -5.36 2.16 7.08
C TYR A 242 -6.60 2.37 6.22
N ASP A 243 -7.46 3.28 6.67
CA ASP A 243 -8.59 3.78 5.90
C ASP A 243 -8.57 5.31 5.81
N ILE A 244 -9.38 5.87 4.91
CA ILE A 244 -9.66 7.30 4.93
C ILE A 244 -10.61 7.63 6.06
N GLY A 245 -10.34 8.72 6.76
CA GLY A 245 -11.19 9.24 7.83
C GLY A 245 -12.55 9.75 7.33
N GLU A 246 -13.27 10.39 8.23
CA GLU A 246 -14.58 10.97 7.96
C GLU A 246 -14.52 12.10 6.92
N SER A 247 -15.70 12.49 6.44
CA SER A 247 -15.84 13.64 5.53
C SER A 247 -15.40 14.91 6.23
N VAL A 248 -14.72 15.78 5.48
CA VAL A 248 -14.17 17.04 5.94
C VAL A 248 -14.79 18.22 5.19
N PRO A 249 -14.69 19.45 5.71
CA PRO A 249 -15.11 20.66 4.98
C PRO A 249 -14.43 20.81 3.62
N ALA A 250 -15.03 21.60 2.74
CA ALA A 250 -14.44 21.93 1.44
C ALA A 250 -13.07 22.62 1.63
N GLY A 251 -12.10 22.22 0.84
CA GLY A 251 -10.71 22.68 0.93
C GLY A 251 -9.80 21.83 1.81
N ASP A 252 -10.38 20.94 2.60
CA ASP A 252 -9.62 20.04 3.46
C ASP A 252 -9.47 18.64 2.84
N ILE A 253 -8.40 17.96 3.24
CA ILE A 253 -8.10 16.57 2.85
C ILE A 253 -8.44 15.66 4.04
N ARG A 254 -9.17 14.58 3.78
CA ARG A 254 -9.48 13.57 4.81
C ARG A 254 -8.20 13.02 5.42
N THR A 255 -8.20 12.84 6.72
CA THR A 255 -7.10 12.17 7.43
C THR A 255 -6.98 10.71 7.01
N LEU A 256 -5.79 10.16 7.16
CA LEU A 256 -5.55 8.72 7.12
C LEU A 256 -5.71 8.18 8.55
N VAL A 257 -6.46 7.11 8.72
CA VAL A 257 -6.73 6.51 10.03
C VAL A 257 -6.09 5.13 10.09
N SER A 258 -5.24 4.91 11.10
CA SER A 258 -4.73 3.58 11.43
C SER A 258 -5.86 2.73 12.00
N VAL A 259 -6.19 1.62 11.34
CA VAL A 259 -7.29 0.74 11.73
C VAL A 259 -6.79 -0.43 12.54
N GLY A 260 -5.59 -0.94 12.24
CA GLY A 260 -5.01 -2.03 12.99
C GLY A 260 -3.65 -2.49 12.48
N GLN A 261 -3.07 -3.42 13.26
CA GLN A 261 -1.82 -4.08 12.92
C GLN A 261 -1.84 -5.55 13.37
N PHE A 262 -1.09 -6.38 12.68
CA PHE A 262 -0.90 -7.79 13.01
C PHE A 262 0.50 -8.23 12.61
N THR A 263 1.24 -8.80 13.56
CA THR A 263 2.60 -9.32 13.31
C THR A 263 2.60 -10.84 13.36
N THR A 264 3.19 -11.45 12.34
CA THR A 264 3.40 -12.89 12.21
C THR A 264 4.78 -13.17 11.64
N THR A 265 5.10 -14.40 11.22
CA THR A 265 6.35 -14.71 10.52
C THR A 265 6.13 -14.94 9.03
N ILE A 266 7.15 -14.66 8.23
CA ILE A 266 7.14 -14.95 6.78
C ILE A 266 6.92 -16.44 6.52
N ASP A 267 7.46 -17.32 7.35
CA ASP A 267 7.30 -18.77 7.20
C ASP A 267 5.82 -19.18 7.35
N GLN A 268 5.08 -18.59 8.32
CA GLN A 268 3.65 -18.87 8.46
C GLN A 268 2.85 -18.38 7.26
N VAL A 269 3.17 -17.17 6.76
CA VAL A 269 2.52 -16.62 5.57
C VAL A 269 2.81 -17.49 4.34
N ALA A 270 4.06 -17.92 4.14
CA ALA A 270 4.44 -18.80 3.04
C ALA A 270 3.72 -20.16 3.13
N LEU A 271 3.67 -20.76 4.32
CA LEU A 271 2.95 -22.03 4.53
C LEU A 271 1.45 -21.88 4.25
N ALA A 272 0.81 -20.87 4.81
CA ALA A 272 -0.63 -20.61 4.61
C ALA A 272 -0.94 -20.30 3.13
N PHE A 273 -0.03 -19.68 2.41
CA PHE A 273 -0.19 -19.40 0.99
C PHE A 273 -0.07 -20.65 0.12
N THR A 274 0.89 -21.56 0.40
CA THR A 274 1.18 -22.74 -0.40
C THR A 274 0.36 -23.97 0.00
N ALA A 275 -0.05 -24.06 1.26
CA ALA A 275 -0.87 -25.13 1.82
C ALA A 275 -2.14 -24.55 2.50
N PRO A 276 -3.03 -23.90 1.74
CA PRO A 276 -4.20 -23.23 2.31
C PRO A 276 -5.19 -24.23 2.91
N SER A 277 -5.72 -23.87 4.09
CA SER A 277 -6.75 -24.66 4.78
C SER A 277 -8.17 -24.43 4.23
N ASN A 278 -8.37 -23.38 3.43
CA ASN A 278 -9.66 -22.94 2.89
C ASN A 278 -9.84 -23.32 1.41
N LEU A 279 -9.42 -24.53 1.04
CA LEU A 279 -9.60 -25.06 -0.31
C LEU A 279 -11.10 -25.30 -0.61
N PRO A 280 -11.52 -25.19 -1.88
CA PRO A 280 -12.84 -25.63 -2.27
C PRO A 280 -13.02 -27.14 -2.00
N PRO A 281 -14.27 -27.64 -1.89
CA PRO A 281 -14.52 -29.06 -1.71
C PRO A 281 -13.82 -29.91 -2.77
N ALA A 282 -13.50 -31.16 -2.43
CA ALA A 282 -12.93 -32.09 -3.38
C ALA A 282 -13.86 -32.32 -4.59
N GLN A 283 -13.31 -32.67 -5.74
CA GLN A 283 -14.04 -33.02 -6.97
C GLN A 283 -14.79 -31.87 -7.65
N VAL A 284 -14.55 -30.60 -7.31
CA VAL A 284 -15.22 -29.43 -7.93
C VAL A 284 -15.03 -29.44 -9.45
N TYR A 285 -13.83 -29.67 -9.96
CA TYR A 285 -13.55 -29.75 -11.41
C TYR A 285 -14.16 -30.98 -12.04
N GLU A 286 -14.05 -32.13 -11.40
CA GLU A 286 -14.60 -33.40 -11.91
C GLU A 286 -16.13 -33.29 -12.08
N ASN A 287 -16.81 -32.77 -11.08
CA ASN A 287 -18.26 -32.58 -11.14
C ASN A 287 -18.66 -31.56 -12.21
N ALA A 288 -17.91 -30.47 -12.37
CA ALA A 288 -18.17 -29.48 -13.42
C ALA A 288 -17.98 -30.09 -14.83
N ILE A 289 -16.95 -30.92 -15.03
CA ILE A 289 -16.70 -31.63 -16.29
C ILE A 289 -17.85 -32.60 -16.58
N ARG A 290 -18.25 -33.44 -15.63
CA ARG A 290 -19.37 -34.37 -15.78
C ARG A 290 -20.66 -33.66 -16.18
N ALA A 291 -21.02 -32.60 -15.45
CA ALA A 291 -22.22 -31.80 -15.76
C ALA A 291 -22.14 -31.12 -17.15
N SER A 292 -20.96 -30.80 -17.65
CA SER A 292 -20.79 -30.25 -19.00
C SER A 292 -20.93 -31.30 -20.11
N LEU A 293 -20.51 -32.54 -19.82
CA LEU A 293 -20.65 -33.66 -20.76
C LEU A 293 -22.09 -34.19 -20.85
N GLU A 294 -22.85 -34.17 -19.77
CA GLU A 294 -24.25 -34.57 -19.70
C GLU A 294 -25.22 -33.63 -20.44
N ARG A 295 -24.78 -32.37 -20.68
CA ARG A 295 -25.56 -31.35 -21.44
C ARG A 295 -25.44 -31.47 -22.96
N ARG A 296 -24.77 -32.49 -23.49
CA ARG A 296 -24.66 -32.81 -24.89
C ARG A 296 -25.65 -33.93 -25.26
#